data_60321440843aff4f33b6232e47e68722
#
_entry.id   60321440843aff4f33b6232e47e68722
#
_cell.length_a   1.000
_cell.length_b   1.000
_cell.length_c   1.000
_cell.angle_alpha   90.00
_cell.angle_beta   90.00
_cell.angle_gamma   90.00
#
_symmetry.space_group_name_H-M   'P 1'
#
loop_
_entity.id
_entity.type
_entity.pdbx_description
1 polymer ?
#
loop_
_entity_poly.entity_id
_entity_poly.type
_entity_poly.pdbx_seq_one_letter_code
_entity_poly.pdbx_strand_id
1 'polypeptide(L)'
;MTDPNPCRIIGVLDDGVASLTPTALAYIRQAEVIIGAERTLALFDGQFKPGARTFDLTGQLKAVPGWVEAAREAGQSCVVLATGDPLCFGIAPYLAARLCTQALEILPNVSTLQLACARLGMAWQDVPFLSIHAKDAGPWQRGAGPSHGLYRLAQAVHAHDRLLVLTSPDNTPARIAELLRIEGLADAVQMAVAENLLQPDEHVHAQLTVDEAAGMTFAPLNVVALWRIQPRDN
;
A
#
# COMPACT_ATOMS: atom_id res chain seq x y z
N MET A 1 -2.22 11.39 -29.67
CA MET A 1 -1.04 10.58 -30.02
C MET A 1 -0.43 10.13 -28.72
N THR A 2 -0.19 8.84 -28.53
CA THR A 2 0.52 8.33 -27.36
C THR A 2 1.98 8.76 -27.43
N ASP A 3 2.57 9.11 -26.30
CA ASP A 3 4.00 9.42 -26.19
C ASP A 3 4.80 8.18 -26.62
N PRO A 4 5.77 8.28 -27.52
CA PRO A 4 6.57 7.13 -27.95
C PRO A 4 7.46 6.56 -26.83
N ASN A 5 7.70 7.31 -25.76
CA ASN A 5 8.50 6.89 -24.61
C ASN A 5 7.86 7.34 -23.28
N PRO A 6 6.71 6.75 -22.88
CA PRO A 6 6.07 7.10 -21.63
C PRO A 6 6.93 6.63 -20.43
N CYS A 7 6.85 7.33 -19.31
CA CYS A 7 7.34 6.82 -18.04
C CYS A 7 6.44 5.67 -17.57
N ARG A 8 7.03 4.52 -17.27
CA ARG A 8 6.28 3.34 -16.84
C ARG A 8 6.23 3.25 -15.34
N ILE A 9 5.02 3.24 -14.79
CA ILE A 9 4.80 3.00 -13.36
C ILE A 9 4.49 1.52 -13.21
N ILE A 10 5.43 0.77 -12.63
CA ILE A 10 5.36 -0.69 -12.53
C ILE A 10 5.05 -1.10 -11.10
N GLY A 11 3.96 -1.82 -10.90
CA GLY A 11 3.64 -2.48 -9.65
C GLY A 11 4.59 -3.64 -9.38
N VAL A 12 5.18 -3.65 -8.18
CA VAL A 12 6.13 -4.68 -7.75
C VAL A 12 5.76 -5.21 -6.37
N LEU A 13 6.14 -6.45 -6.07
CA LEU A 13 5.90 -7.07 -4.77
C LEU A 13 7.22 -7.39 -4.07
N ASP A 14 7.15 -7.75 -2.81
CA ASP A 14 8.32 -7.98 -1.95
C ASP A 14 9.09 -9.27 -2.29
N ASP A 15 8.54 -10.11 -3.18
CA ASP A 15 9.23 -11.25 -3.79
C ASP A 15 10.09 -10.86 -5.03
N GLY A 16 10.18 -9.57 -5.32
CA GLY A 16 11.01 -9.01 -6.38
C GLY A 16 10.58 -9.47 -7.78
N VAL A 17 11.49 -10.12 -8.51
CA VAL A 17 11.24 -10.53 -9.90
C VAL A 17 10.23 -11.66 -10.05
N ALA A 18 9.94 -12.41 -9.00
CA ALA A 18 9.11 -13.62 -9.05
C ALA A 18 7.65 -13.30 -9.41
N SER A 19 7.14 -12.14 -9.00
CA SER A 19 5.76 -11.70 -9.27
C SER A 19 5.62 -10.82 -10.51
N LEU A 20 6.70 -10.57 -11.25
CA LEU A 20 6.65 -9.71 -12.43
C LEU A 20 6.29 -10.49 -13.69
N THR A 21 5.52 -9.84 -14.56
CA THR A 21 5.38 -10.31 -15.94
C THR A 21 6.70 -10.15 -16.68
N PRO A 22 6.99 -11.01 -17.70
CA PRO A 22 8.19 -10.84 -18.52
C PRO A 22 8.32 -9.45 -19.14
N THR A 23 7.21 -8.82 -19.51
CA THR A 23 7.17 -7.47 -20.07
C THR A 23 7.59 -6.41 -19.04
N ALA A 24 7.05 -6.46 -17.84
CA ALA A 24 7.42 -5.53 -16.76
C ALA A 24 8.90 -5.65 -16.41
N LEU A 25 9.42 -6.87 -16.30
CA LEU A 25 10.83 -7.12 -16.04
C LEU A 25 11.73 -6.61 -17.19
N ALA A 26 11.30 -6.77 -18.45
CA ALA A 26 12.05 -6.23 -19.58
C ALA A 26 12.16 -4.71 -19.54
N TYR A 27 11.09 -4.00 -19.17
CA TYR A 27 11.12 -2.55 -18.98
C TYR A 27 12.09 -2.12 -17.88
N ILE A 28 12.07 -2.82 -16.73
CA ILE A 28 13.01 -2.53 -15.63
C ILE A 28 14.46 -2.70 -16.11
N ARG A 29 14.76 -3.81 -16.80
CA ARG A 29 16.10 -4.11 -17.30
C ARG A 29 16.62 -3.15 -18.37
N GLN A 30 15.72 -2.52 -19.11
CA GLN A 30 16.09 -1.60 -20.20
C GLN A 30 16.09 -0.13 -19.77
N ALA A 31 15.51 0.18 -18.60
CA ALA A 31 15.37 1.55 -18.14
C ALA A 31 16.72 2.24 -17.92
N GLU A 32 16.80 3.52 -18.30
CA GLU A 32 17.95 4.41 -18.05
C GLU A 32 17.81 5.17 -16.77
N VAL A 33 16.57 5.38 -16.36
CA VAL A 33 16.21 6.04 -15.11
C VAL A 33 15.23 5.14 -14.36
N ILE A 34 15.56 4.78 -13.12
CA ILE A 34 14.75 3.99 -12.24
C ILE A 34 14.46 4.79 -10.96
N ILE A 35 13.19 4.96 -10.64
CA ILE A 35 12.74 5.69 -9.45
C ILE A 35 11.99 4.71 -8.55
N GLY A 36 12.31 4.66 -7.27
CA GLY A 36 11.63 3.77 -6.33
C GLY A 36 12.02 4.11 -4.90
N ALA A 37 11.30 3.59 -3.90
CA ALA A 37 11.78 3.65 -2.53
C ALA A 37 13.05 2.79 -2.38
N GLU A 38 13.94 3.18 -1.48
CA GLU A 38 15.21 2.48 -1.23
C GLU A 38 15.01 0.96 -1.11
N ARG A 39 14.06 0.54 -0.27
CA ARG A 39 13.71 -0.87 -0.09
C ARG A 39 13.26 -1.54 -1.39
N THR A 40 12.47 -0.84 -2.19
CA THR A 40 11.95 -1.38 -3.45
C THR A 40 13.07 -1.48 -4.50
N LEU A 41 13.96 -0.50 -4.57
CA LEU A 41 15.13 -0.54 -5.45
C LEU A 41 16.03 -1.73 -5.12
N ALA A 42 16.26 -2.01 -3.84
CA ALA A 42 17.10 -3.13 -3.37
C ALA A 42 16.57 -4.50 -3.82
N LEU A 43 15.25 -4.68 -3.97
CA LEU A 43 14.65 -5.93 -4.49
C LEU A 43 15.08 -6.26 -5.92
N PHE A 44 15.53 -5.26 -6.67
CA PHE A 44 15.91 -5.38 -8.08
C PHE A 44 17.42 -5.16 -8.32
N ASP A 45 18.22 -5.21 -7.26
CA ASP A 45 19.67 -5.16 -7.39
C ASP A 45 20.16 -6.21 -8.39
N GLY A 46 21.05 -5.79 -9.31
CA GLY A 46 21.56 -6.63 -10.39
C GLY A 46 20.59 -6.84 -11.58
N GLN A 47 19.37 -6.30 -11.54
CA GLN A 47 18.45 -6.30 -12.67
C GLN A 47 18.57 -5.07 -13.57
N PHE A 48 19.14 -3.98 -13.06
CA PHE A 48 19.29 -2.75 -13.82
C PHE A 48 20.43 -2.85 -14.84
N LYS A 49 20.25 -2.22 -15.99
CA LYS A 49 21.33 -2.18 -17.01
C LYS A 49 22.53 -1.40 -16.49
N PRO A 50 23.76 -1.72 -16.95
CA PRO A 50 24.95 -0.94 -16.62
C PRO A 50 24.77 0.54 -16.98
N GLY A 51 25.10 1.43 -16.04
CA GLY A 51 24.96 2.88 -16.23
C GLY A 51 23.56 3.44 -16.04
N ALA A 52 22.56 2.65 -15.67
CA ALA A 52 21.25 3.15 -15.26
C ALA A 52 21.37 4.01 -13.98
N ARG A 53 20.62 5.11 -13.94
CA ARG A 53 20.56 5.99 -12.76
C ARG A 53 19.37 5.63 -11.90
N THR A 54 19.60 5.48 -10.61
CA THR A 54 18.54 5.23 -9.63
C THR A 54 18.28 6.48 -8.81
N PHE A 55 17.01 6.70 -8.46
CA PHE A 55 16.56 7.79 -7.59
C PHE A 55 15.70 7.21 -6.46
N ASP A 56 16.14 7.42 -5.22
CA ASP A 56 15.34 7.06 -4.04
C ASP A 56 14.28 8.12 -3.79
N LEU A 57 13.00 7.71 -3.85
CA LEU A 57 11.87 8.59 -3.60
C LEU A 57 11.49 8.70 -2.11
N THR A 58 12.19 7.97 -1.22
CA THR A 58 11.90 7.97 0.22
C THR A 58 12.03 9.38 0.79
N GLY A 59 10.93 9.92 1.31
CA GLY A 59 10.86 11.31 1.78
C GLY A 59 10.92 12.39 0.68
N GLN A 60 11.06 12.00 -0.59
CA GLN A 60 11.24 12.91 -1.73
C GLN A 60 10.12 12.85 -2.77
N LEU A 61 8.93 12.41 -2.39
CA LEU A 61 7.79 12.24 -3.31
C LEU A 61 7.53 13.48 -4.20
N LYS A 62 7.76 14.69 -3.67
CA LYS A 62 7.55 15.95 -4.41
C LYS A 62 8.55 16.16 -5.55
N ALA A 63 9.71 15.51 -5.52
CA ALA A 63 10.73 15.64 -6.56
C ALA A 63 10.47 14.66 -7.75
N VAL A 64 9.70 13.61 -7.54
CA VAL A 64 9.48 12.55 -8.54
C VAL A 64 8.95 13.08 -9.88
N PRO A 65 7.95 13.99 -9.94
CA PRO A 65 7.51 14.53 -11.23
C PRO A 65 8.65 15.19 -12.02
N GLY A 66 9.50 15.98 -11.36
CA GLY A 66 10.63 16.64 -12.02
C GLY A 66 11.68 15.63 -12.53
N TRP A 67 11.93 14.53 -11.82
CA TRP A 67 12.82 13.48 -12.30
C TRP A 67 12.28 12.77 -13.54
N VAL A 68 10.96 12.52 -13.55
CA VAL A 68 10.29 11.93 -14.72
C VAL A 68 10.35 12.87 -15.92
N GLU A 69 10.07 14.16 -15.75
CA GLU A 69 10.13 15.16 -16.81
C GLU A 69 11.54 15.30 -17.38
N ALA A 70 12.55 15.41 -16.51
CA ALA A 70 13.96 15.48 -16.93
C ALA A 70 14.40 14.24 -17.73
N ALA A 71 13.97 13.03 -17.34
CA ALA A 71 14.27 11.82 -18.09
C ALA A 71 13.62 11.85 -19.48
N ARG A 72 12.35 12.30 -19.56
CA ARG A 72 11.60 12.41 -20.83
C ARG A 72 12.22 13.45 -21.78
N GLU A 73 12.57 14.63 -21.26
CA GLU A 73 13.26 15.67 -22.05
C GLU A 73 14.60 15.22 -22.60
N ALA A 74 15.30 14.37 -21.85
CA ALA A 74 16.54 13.73 -22.28
C ALA A 74 16.32 12.52 -23.24
N GLY A 75 15.09 12.17 -23.56
CA GLY A 75 14.76 11.00 -24.39
C GLY A 75 15.08 9.65 -23.71
N GLN A 76 15.27 9.64 -22.39
CA GLN A 76 15.65 8.45 -21.64
C GLN A 76 14.43 7.62 -21.21
N SER A 77 14.57 6.30 -21.28
CA SER A 77 13.57 5.38 -20.74
C SER A 77 13.51 5.47 -19.20
N CYS A 78 12.31 5.72 -18.66
CA CYS A 78 12.06 5.94 -17.24
C CYS A 78 11.06 4.93 -16.68
N VAL A 79 11.37 4.37 -15.52
CA VAL A 79 10.51 3.46 -14.76
C VAL A 79 10.37 3.99 -13.33
N VAL A 80 9.13 3.96 -12.82
CA VAL A 80 8.83 4.17 -11.40
C VAL A 80 8.34 2.85 -10.82
N LEU A 81 9.05 2.34 -9.81
CA LEU A 81 8.67 1.12 -9.09
C LEU A 81 7.73 1.49 -7.93
N ALA A 82 6.56 0.88 -7.90
CA ALA A 82 5.55 1.12 -6.88
C ALA A 82 5.15 -0.21 -6.21
N THR A 83 5.14 -0.28 -4.89
CA THR A 83 4.73 -1.49 -4.17
C THR A 83 3.25 -1.81 -4.44
N GLY A 84 2.95 -3.04 -4.81
CA GLY A 84 1.60 -3.52 -5.08
C GLY A 84 1.02 -2.98 -6.38
N ASP A 85 -0.24 -2.58 -6.36
CA ASP A 85 -0.90 -1.89 -7.48
C ASP A 85 -0.64 -0.38 -7.37
N PRO A 86 -0.02 0.24 -8.40
CA PRO A 86 0.25 1.68 -8.42
C PRO A 86 -0.98 2.57 -8.28
N LEU A 87 -2.18 2.05 -8.57
CA LEU A 87 -3.45 2.76 -8.47
C LEU A 87 -4.17 2.53 -7.13
N CYS A 88 -3.83 1.47 -6.39
CA CYS A 88 -4.44 1.16 -5.11
C CYS A 88 -3.69 1.86 -3.97
N PHE A 89 -4.07 3.10 -3.65
CA PHE A 89 -3.38 4.00 -2.71
C PHE A 89 -1.89 4.25 -3.06
N GLY A 90 -1.52 3.99 -4.31
CA GLY A 90 -0.15 4.08 -4.79
C GLY A 90 0.20 5.45 -5.38
N ILE A 91 1.38 5.51 -6.01
CA ILE A 91 1.96 6.76 -6.55
C ILE A 91 1.31 7.22 -7.87
N ALA A 92 0.63 6.34 -8.60
CA ALA A 92 0.16 6.65 -9.94
C ALA A 92 -0.86 7.82 -9.98
N PRO A 93 -1.88 7.91 -9.10
CA PRO A 93 -2.77 9.07 -9.06
C PRO A 93 -2.05 10.39 -8.75
N TYR A 94 -1.02 10.34 -7.90
CA TYR A 94 -0.21 11.51 -7.56
C TYR A 94 0.56 12.03 -8.78
N LEU A 95 1.16 11.14 -9.58
CA LEU A 95 1.89 11.51 -10.80
C LEU A 95 0.93 11.94 -11.91
N ALA A 96 -0.19 11.24 -12.10
CA ALA A 96 -1.20 11.60 -13.11
C ALA A 96 -1.81 12.99 -12.90
N ALA A 97 -1.89 13.46 -11.66
CA ALA A 97 -2.37 14.80 -11.34
C ALA A 97 -1.34 15.91 -11.62
N ARG A 98 -0.07 15.56 -11.91
CA ARG A 98 1.05 16.52 -12.08
C ARG A 98 1.74 16.41 -13.42
N LEU A 99 1.61 15.30 -14.09
CA LEU A 99 2.20 15.02 -15.39
C LEU A 99 1.09 14.87 -16.43
N CYS A 100 1.41 15.10 -17.71
CA CYS A 100 0.47 14.82 -18.78
C CYS A 100 0.11 13.31 -18.76
N THR A 101 -1.18 12.98 -18.82
CA THR A 101 -1.67 11.60 -18.76
C THR A 101 -1.06 10.72 -19.86
N GLN A 102 -0.77 11.28 -21.03
CA GLN A 102 -0.12 10.58 -22.15
C GLN A 102 1.36 10.26 -21.88
N ALA A 103 1.95 10.87 -20.84
CA ALA A 103 3.33 10.66 -20.43
C ALA A 103 3.53 9.43 -19.54
N LEU A 104 2.45 8.76 -19.15
CA LEU A 104 2.47 7.67 -18.19
C LEU A 104 1.85 6.40 -18.80
N GLU A 105 2.53 5.27 -18.56
CA GLU A 105 2.00 3.93 -18.80
C GLU A 105 2.01 3.19 -17.46
N ILE A 106 0.86 2.65 -17.03
CA ILE A 106 0.73 1.98 -15.73
C ILE A 106 0.64 0.47 -15.95
N LEU A 107 1.58 -0.27 -15.37
CA LEU A 107 1.58 -1.72 -15.34
C LEU A 107 1.21 -2.16 -13.91
N PRO A 108 -0.05 -2.58 -13.67
CA PRO A 108 -0.49 -2.97 -12.34
C PRO A 108 0.13 -4.30 -11.89
N ASN A 109 0.16 -4.50 -10.59
CA ASN A 109 0.37 -5.80 -9.97
C ASN A 109 -0.70 -6.01 -8.90
N VAL A 110 -0.68 -7.16 -8.22
CA VAL A 110 -1.59 -7.45 -7.12
C VAL A 110 -1.31 -6.48 -5.96
N SER A 111 -2.35 -5.88 -5.39
CA SER A 111 -2.17 -5.04 -4.21
C SER A 111 -1.92 -5.88 -2.94
N THR A 112 -1.25 -5.30 -1.94
CA THR A 112 -1.07 -5.95 -0.63
C THR A 112 -2.41 -6.26 0.06
N LEU A 113 -3.45 -5.47 -0.20
CA LEU A 113 -4.81 -5.74 0.27
C LEU A 113 -5.38 -7.03 -0.35
N GLN A 114 -5.17 -7.24 -1.65
CA GLN A 114 -5.60 -8.47 -2.33
C GLN A 114 -4.81 -9.69 -1.86
N LEU A 115 -3.49 -9.53 -1.58
CA LEU A 115 -2.68 -10.59 -1.00
C LEU A 115 -3.19 -10.99 0.39
N ALA A 116 -3.51 -10.01 1.26
CA ALA A 116 -4.10 -10.27 2.56
C ALA A 116 -5.42 -11.04 2.43
N CYS A 117 -6.29 -10.65 1.49
CA CYS A 117 -7.52 -11.38 1.21
C CYS A 117 -7.26 -12.83 0.78
N ALA A 118 -6.26 -13.08 -0.06
CA ALA A 118 -5.89 -14.42 -0.49
C ALA A 118 -5.42 -15.29 0.68
N ARG A 119 -4.64 -14.72 1.62
CA ARG A 119 -4.20 -15.43 2.83
C ARG A 119 -5.36 -15.74 3.79
N LEU A 120 -6.34 -14.84 3.85
CA LEU A 120 -7.52 -15.00 4.73
C LEU A 120 -8.66 -15.80 4.06
N GLY A 121 -8.52 -16.19 2.79
CA GLY A 121 -9.61 -16.84 2.04
C GLY A 121 -10.85 -15.94 1.90
N MET A 122 -10.68 -14.63 1.86
CA MET A 122 -11.75 -13.64 1.87
C MET A 122 -11.96 -13.03 0.49
N ALA A 123 -13.22 -13.07 0.00
CA ALA A 123 -13.61 -12.30 -1.18
C ALA A 123 -13.60 -10.80 -0.85
N TRP A 124 -13.08 -9.97 -1.76
CA TRP A 124 -12.86 -8.54 -1.53
C TRP A 124 -13.76 -7.61 -2.37
N GLN A 125 -14.61 -8.13 -3.28
CA GLN A 125 -15.40 -7.31 -4.20
C GLN A 125 -16.30 -6.28 -3.49
N ASP A 126 -16.87 -6.66 -2.35
CA ASP A 126 -17.80 -5.82 -1.59
C ASP A 126 -17.17 -5.28 -0.29
N VAL A 127 -15.84 -5.32 -0.19
CA VAL A 127 -15.12 -4.87 0.99
C VAL A 127 -14.47 -3.52 0.71
N PRO A 128 -14.84 -2.44 1.42
CA PRO A 128 -14.18 -1.16 1.28
C PRO A 128 -12.70 -1.23 1.67
N PHE A 129 -11.86 -0.62 0.84
CA PHE A 129 -10.46 -0.44 1.09
C PHE A 129 -10.20 0.93 1.68
N LEU A 130 -9.45 1.00 2.76
CA LEU A 130 -9.11 2.23 3.44
C LEU A 130 -7.58 2.31 3.63
N SER A 131 -7.01 3.48 3.48
CA SER A 131 -5.64 3.77 3.91
C SER A 131 -5.67 4.77 5.06
N ILE A 132 -4.96 4.41 6.13
CA ILE A 132 -4.69 5.29 7.29
C ILE A 132 -3.22 5.69 7.32
N HIS A 133 -2.61 5.80 6.15
CA HIS A 133 -1.23 6.25 5.97
C HIS A 133 -1.13 7.77 6.19
N ALA A 134 -1.39 8.19 7.42
CA ALA A 134 -1.39 9.57 7.87
C ALA A 134 -0.42 9.74 9.02
N LYS A 135 0.04 10.99 9.23
CA LYS A 135 0.89 11.33 10.37
C LYS A 135 0.16 11.05 11.68
N ASP A 136 0.92 10.75 12.71
CA ASP A 136 0.42 10.63 14.05
C ASP A 136 -0.27 11.92 14.51
N ALA A 137 -1.53 11.80 14.93
CA ALA A 137 -2.33 12.87 15.50
C ALA A 137 -2.61 12.65 17.01
N GLY A 138 -1.88 11.73 17.63
CA GLY A 138 -2.09 11.32 19.01
C GLY A 138 -3.16 10.23 19.17
N PRO A 139 -3.50 9.85 20.41
CA PRO A 139 -4.54 8.88 20.71
C PRO A 139 -5.89 9.29 20.18
N TRP A 140 -6.66 8.32 19.67
CA TRP A 140 -8.03 8.56 19.24
C TRP A 140 -8.90 8.96 20.43
N GLN A 141 -9.79 9.91 20.21
CA GLN A 141 -10.84 10.30 21.16
C GLN A 141 -12.17 10.32 20.43
N ARG A 142 -13.22 9.79 21.05
CA ARG A 142 -14.56 9.79 20.45
C ARG A 142 -15.00 11.23 20.15
N GLY A 143 -15.43 11.47 18.91
CA GLY A 143 -15.81 12.79 18.46
C GLY A 143 -14.66 13.65 17.92
N ALA A 144 -13.44 13.12 17.81
CA ALA A 144 -12.35 13.79 17.10
C ALA A 144 -12.76 14.12 15.65
N GLY A 145 -12.32 15.30 15.17
CA GLY A 145 -12.73 15.82 13.87
C GLY A 145 -11.94 15.26 12.68
N PRO A 146 -12.29 15.71 11.46
CA PRO A 146 -11.71 15.23 10.18
C PRO A 146 -10.20 15.41 10.04
N SER A 147 -9.57 16.27 10.84
CA SER A 147 -8.12 16.48 10.87
C SER A 147 -7.35 15.33 11.54
N HIS A 148 -8.02 14.48 12.30
CA HIS A 148 -7.39 13.34 12.96
C HIS A 148 -7.15 12.20 11.95
N GLY A 149 -5.93 11.62 11.93
CA GLY A 149 -5.54 10.58 10.96
C GLY A 149 -6.43 9.33 10.96
N LEU A 150 -7.07 9.02 12.10
CA LEU A 150 -7.97 7.87 12.25
C LEU A 150 -9.46 8.23 12.04
N TYR A 151 -9.80 9.49 11.76
CA TYR A 151 -11.21 9.91 11.59
C TYR A 151 -11.97 9.09 10.54
N ARG A 152 -11.36 8.88 9.37
CA ARG A 152 -12.00 8.11 8.29
C ARG A 152 -12.23 6.65 8.68
N LEU A 153 -11.31 6.07 9.47
CA LEU A 153 -11.48 4.72 10.00
C LEU A 153 -12.65 4.68 10.99
N ALA A 154 -12.72 5.62 11.92
CA ALA A 154 -13.82 5.70 12.89
C ALA A 154 -15.19 5.80 12.20
N GLN A 155 -15.29 6.57 11.12
CA GLN A 155 -16.53 6.63 10.32
C GLN A 155 -16.81 5.28 9.62
N ALA A 156 -15.78 4.68 9.02
CA ALA A 156 -15.92 3.46 8.23
C ALA A 156 -16.32 2.24 9.07
N VAL A 157 -15.81 2.09 10.29
CA VAL A 157 -16.14 0.96 11.18
C VAL A 157 -17.60 0.97 11.65
N HIS A 158 -18.27 2.14 11.61
CA HIS A 158 -19.70 2.24 11.89
C HIS A 158 -20.58 2.03 10.62
N ALA A 159 -20.02 2.33 9.46
CA ALA A 159 -20.75 2.31 8.19
C ALA A 159 -20.70 0.96 7.45
N HIS A 160 -19.72 0.11 7.76
CA HIS A 160 -19.45 -1.12 7.02
C HIS A 160 -19.25 -2.32 7.94
N ASP A 161 -19.72 -3.48 7.49
CA ASP A 161 -19.54 -4.75 8.20
C ASP A 161 -18.15 -5.37 8.00
N ARG A 162 -17.47 -4.97 6.93
CA ARG A 162 -16.11 -5.44 6.58
C ARG A 162 -15.27 -4.27 6.10
N LEU A 163 -13.99 -4.28 6.44
CA LEU A 163 -13.02 -3.29 5.99
C LEU A 163 -11.65 -3.94 5.78
N LEU A 164 -10.93 -3.46 4.80
CA LEU A 164 -9.50 -3.72 4.64
C LEU A 164 -8.74 -2.42 4.79
N VAL A 165 -7.73 -2.41 5.64
CA VAL A 165 -7.03 -1.20 6.06
C VAL A 165 -5.54 -1.35 5.82
N LEU A 166 -4.99 -0.45 4.99
CA LEU A 166 -3.54 -0.21 4.93
C LEU A 166 -3.13 0.69 6.09
N THR A 167 -2.22 0.20 6.89
CA THR A 167 -1.69 0.89 8.06
C THR A 167 -0.49 1.79 7.71
N SER A 168 0.08 2.42 8.72
CA SER A 168 1.35 3.13 8.66
C SER A 168 2.15 2.86 9.95
N PRO A 169 3.44 3.20 10.00
CA PRO A 169 4.21 3.07 11.24
C PRO A 169 3.58 3.81 12.44
N ASP A 170 2.92 4.94 12.18
CA ASP A 170 2.25 5.73 13.21
C ASP A 170 0.86 5.17 13.57
N ASN A 171 0.13 4.61 12.60
CA ASN A 171 -1.22 4.07 12.78
C ASN A 171 -1.19 2.54 12.66
N THR A 172 -0.74 1.90 13.73
CA THR A 172 -0.53 0.45 13.84
C THR A 172 -1.83 -0.33 14.05
N PRO A 173 -1.85 -1.66 13.85
CA PRO A 173 -3.00 -2.50 14.19
C PRO A 173 -3.46 -2.35 15.65
N ALA A 174 -2.52 -2.21 16.61
CA ALA A 174 -2.87 -1.96 18.01
C ALA A 174 -3.62 -0.63 18.20
N ARG A 175 -3.25 0.43 17.47
CA ARG A 175 -4.00 1.70 17.51
C ARG A 175 -5.40 1.59 16.88
N ILE A 176 -5.56 0.75 15.87
CA ILE A 176 -6.89 0.41 15.32
C ILE A 176 -7.73 -0.26 16.41
N ALA A 177 -7.16 -1.23 17.12
CA ALA A 177 -7.83 -1.93 18.21
C ALA A 177 -8.24 -0.97 19.34
N GLU A 178 -7.36 -0.04 19.74
CA GLU A 178 -7.71 1.00 20.72
C GLU A 178 -8.84 1.92 20.24
N LEU A 179 -8.85 2.29 18.95
CA LEU A 179 -9.98 3.03 18.38
C LEU A 179 -11.28 2.23 18.52
N LEU A 180 -11.28 0.94 18.19
CA LEU A 180 -12.47 0.09 18.29
C LEU A 180 -12.96 -0.03 19.72
N ARG A 181 -12.07 -0.09 20.72
CA ARG A 181 -12.43 -0.06 22.13
C ARG A 181 -13.13 1.25 22.52
N ILE A 182 -12.55 2.38 22.12
CA ILE A 182 -13.10 3.71 22.42
C ILE A 182 -14.47 3.90 21.74
N GLU A 183 -14.66 3.37 20.54
CA GLU A 183 -15.94 3.39 19.82
C GLU A 183 -16.97 2.40 20.39
N GLY A 184 -16.61 1.54 21.35
CA GLY A 184 -17.50 0.54 21.95
C GLY A 184 -17.77 -0.64 21.04
N LEU A 185 -16.80 -1.00 20.19
CA LEU A 185 -16.91 -2.06 19.18
C LEU A 185 -16.06 -3.30 19.51
N ALA A 186 -15.45 -3.36 20.71
CA ALA A 186 -14.51 -4.43 21.07
C ALA A 186 -15.13 -5.84 20.95
N ASP A 187 -16.39 -6.01 21.42
CA ASP A 187 -17.09 -7.29 21.36
C ASP A 187 -17.85 -7.52 20.03
N ALA A 188 -17.92 -6.50 19.17
CA ALA A 188 -18.70 -6.53 17.94
C ALA A 188 -17.85 -6.71 16.68
N VAL A 189 -16.53 -6.60 16.79
CA VAL A 189 -15.61 -6.65 15.64
C VAL A 189 -14.50 -7.67 15.92
N GLN A 190 -14.20 -8.47 14.92
CA GLN A 190 -13.04 -9.33 14.88
C GLN A 190 -12.00 -8.74 13.93
N MET A 191 -10.73 -8.98 14.24
CA MET A 191 -9.59 -8.49 13.48
C MET A 191 -8.77 -9.63 12.90
N ALA A 192 -8.15 -9.39 11.75
CA ALA A 192 -6.99 -10.14 11.29
C ALA A 192 -5.89 -9.18 10.90
N VAL A 193 -4.64 -9.60 11.06
CA VAL A 193 -3.46 -8.84 10.66
C VAL A 193 -2.56 -9.73 9.82
N ALA A 194 -2.26 -9.28 8.60
CA ALA A 194 -1.31 -9.94 7.71
C ALA A 194 -0.04 -9.10 7.64
N GLU A 195 1.08 -9.69 8.07
CA GLU A 195 2.37 -9.03 8.23
C GLU A 195 3.37 -9.55 7.19
N ASN A 196 4.23 -8.67 6.69
CA ASN A 196 5.38 -8.99 5.83
C ASN A 196 5.03 -9.93 4.66
N LEU A 197 3.88 -9.69 4.03
CA LEU A 197 3.38 -10.55 2.94
C LEU A 197 4.44 -10.76 1.86
N LEU A 198 4.63 -12.00 1.44
CA LEU A 198 5.63 -12.49 0.49
C LEU A 198 7.09 -12.39 0.98
N GLN A 199 7.34 -12.06 2.23
CA GLN A 199 8.67 -12.08 2.84
C GLN A 199 8.88 -13.40 3.62
N PRO A 200 10.13 -13.77 3.94
CA PRO A 200 10.42 -15.01 4.69
C PRO A 200 9.79 -15.07 6.08
N ASP A 201 9.50 -13.91 6.67
CA ASP A 201 8.86 -13.73 7.98
C ASP A 201 7.38 -13.35 7.85
N GLU A 202 6.75 -13.70 6.72
CA GLU A 202 5.29 -13.55 6.55
C GLU A 202 4.54 -14.21 7.70
N HIS A 203 3.65 -13.47 8.33
CA HIS A 203 2.80 -14.00 9.38
C HIS A 203 1.36 -13.49 9.24
N VAL A 204 0.38 -14.38 9.51
CA VAL A 204 -1.04 -14.04 9.45
C VAL A 204 -1.75 -14.41 10.74
N HIS A 205 -2.17 -13.40 11.48
CA HIS A 205 -3.07 -13.54 12.61
C HIS A 205 -4.51 -13.52 12.07
N ALA A 206 -5.06 -14.69 11.78
CA ALA A 206 -6.34 -14.81 11.08
C ALA A 206 -7.57 -14.46 11.94
N GLN A 207 -7.45 -14.58 13.25
CA GLN A 207 -8.54 -14.31 14.19
C GLN A 207 -7.98 -13.71 15.48
N LEU A 208 -8.18 -12.43 15.67
CA LEU A 208 -7.83 -11.71 16.89
C LEU A 208 -9.08 -11.03 17.43
N THR A 209 -9.27 -11.08 18.72
CA THR A 209 -10.15 -10.13 19.40
C THR A 209 -9.52 -8.75 19.39
N VAL A 210 -10.33 -7.72 19.55
CA VAL A 210 -9.84 -6.34 19.65
C VAL A 210 -8.90 -6.19 20.87
N ASP A 211 -9.20 -6.89 21.97
CA ASP A 211 -8.39 -6.83 23.19
C ASP A 211 -7.02 -7.49 23.02
N GLU A 212 -6.95 -8.62 22.33
CA GLU A 212 -5.65 -9.24 22.00
C GLU A 212 -4.83 -8.31 21.10
N ALA A 213 -5.43 -7.79 20.02
CA ALA A 213 -4.73 -6.91 19.09
C ALA A 213 -4.22 -5.61 19.74
N ALA A 214 -4.96 -5.06 20.72
CA ALA A 214 -4.53 -3.86 21.45
C ALA A 214 -3.25 -4.09 22.28
N GLY A 215 -3.04 -5.32 22.75
CA GLY A 215 -1.86 -5.70 23.56
C GLY A 215 -0.66 -6.19 22.75
N MET A 216 -0.78 -6.32 21.42
CA MET A 216 0.26 -6.90 20.57
C MET A 216 1.10 -5.82 19.87
N THR A 217 2.31 -6.23 19.48
CA THR A 217 3.17 -5.47 18.56
C THR A 217 3.22 -6.20 17.23
N PHE A 218 3.11 -5.45 16.15
CA PHE A 218 3.06 -5.97 14.80
C PHE A 218 4.21 -5.42 13.95
N ALA A 219 4.63 -6.17 12.93
CA ALA A 219 5.61 -5.70 11.97
C ALA A 219 5.08 -4.44 11.22
N PRO A 220 5.97 -3.51 10.80
CA PRO A 220 5.55 -2.25 10.17
C PRO A 220 4.79 -2.43 8.85
N LEU A 221 5.10 -3.50 8.10
CA LEU A 221 4.44 -3.81 6.82
C LEU A 221 3.27 -4.74 7.08
N ASN A 222 2.09 -4.18 7.26
CA ASN A 222 0.91 -4.99 7.55
C ASN A 222 -0.37 -4.44 6.91
N VAL A 223 -1.35 -5.33 6.80
CA VAL A 223 -2.73 -5.07 6.40
C VAL A 223 -3.63 -5.58 7.49
N VAL A 224 -4.62 -4.79 7.87
CA VAL A 224 -5.66 -5.19 8.83
C VAL A 224 -6.95 -5.46 8.10
N ALA A 225 -7.58 -6.60 8.39
CA ALA A 225 -8.95 -6.89 8.01
C ALA A 225 -9.83 -6.81 9.26
N LEU A 226 -10.98 -6.16 9.12
CA LEU A 226 -11.99 -6.01 10.17
C LEU A 226 -13.31 -6.56 9.66
N TRP A 227 -14.03 -7.27 10.51
CA TRP A 227 -15.40 -7.70 10.20
C TRP A 227 -16.26 -7.76 11.44
N ARG A 228 -17.57 -7.48 11.26
CA ARG A 228 -18.57 -7.61 12.30
C ARG A 228 -18.77 -9.07 12.69
N ILE A 229 -18.77 -9.34 13.97
CA ILE A 229 -19.20 -10.62 14.52
C ILE A 229 -20.71 -10.69 14.35
N GLN A 230 -21.20 -11.57 13.49
CA GLN A 230 -22.65 -11.81 13.38
C GLN A 230 -23.13 -12.49 14.65
N PRO A 231 -24.26 -12.06 15.25
CA PRO A 231 -24.90 -12.82 16.30
C PRO A 231 -25.14 -14.25 15.78
N ARG A 232 -24.76 -15.25 16.56
CA ARG A 232 -25.16 -16.63 16.23
C ARG A 232 -26.68 -16.66 16.37
N ASP A 233 -27.38 -16.90 15.26
CA ASP A 233 -28.80 -17.28 15.35
C ASP A 233 -28.86 -18.56 16.18
N ASN A 234 -29.49 -18.45 17.36
CA ASN A 234 -29.78 -19.57 18.25
C ASN A 234 -31.01 -20.34 17.74
#